data_4f194dc25a1711c42b15eba3c78265b2
#
_entry.id   4f194dc25a1711c42b15eba3c78265b2
#
_cell.length_a   1.000
_cell.length_b   1.000
_cell.length_c   1.000
_cell.angle_alpha   90.00
_cell.angle_beta   90.00
_cell.angle_gamma   90.00
#
_symmetry.space_group_name_H-M   'P 1'
#
loop_
_entity.id
_entity.type
_entity.pdbx_description
1 polymer ?
#
loop_
_entity_poly.entity_id
_entity_poly.type
_entity_poly.pdbx_seq_one_letter_code
_entity_poly.pdbx_strand_id
1 'polypeptide(L)' 'DTYFWFPALNEARQDAMIDISFNLGQTRLRGFIKAVEAMSREQFDIAADEFMDSRWSQQVGNRAVEVTEMIRTGEYQQ' A
#
# COMPACT_ATOMS: atom_id res chain seq x y z
N ASP A 1 14.16 -8.47 8.64
CA ASP A 1 12.95 -7.66 8.56
C ASP A 1 12.08 -8.12 7.39
N THR A 2 10.80 -8.30 7.66
CA THR A 2 9.85 -8.75 6.64
C THR A 2 9.72 -7.77 5.49
N TYR A 3 9.85 -6.48 5.77
CA TYR A 3 9.67 -5.44 4.78
C TYR A 3 10.98 -4.68 4.53
N PHE A 4 11.98 -5.42 4.09
CA PHE A 4 13.32 -4.85 3.83
C PHE A 4 13.30 -3.71 2.79
N TRP A 5 12.29 -3.71 1.93
CA TRP A 5 12.14 -2.70 0.88
C TRP A 5 11.55 -1.38 1.40
N PHE A 6 10.99 -1.38 2.61
CA PHE A 6 10.29 -0.20 3.13
C PHE A 6 11.19 1.03 3.24
N PRO A 7 12.41 0.95 3.80
CA PRO A 7 13.25 2.14 3.91
C PRO A 7 13.65 2.75 2.57
N ALA A 8 13.58 1.98 1.48
CA ALA A 8 13.93 2.46 0.15
C ALA A 8 12.80 3.25 -0.51
N LEU A 9 11.59 3.20 0.04
CA LEU A 9 10.46 3.93 -0.50
C LEU A 9 10.61 5.42 -0.22
N ASN A 10 10.04 6.25 -1.11
CA ASN A 10 9.97 7.68 -0.82
C ASN A 10 8.94 7.93 0.30
N GLU A 11 8.92 9.17 0.78
CA GLU A 11 8.10 9.52 1.95
C GLU A 11 6.62 9.26 1.73
N ALA A 12 6.08 9.63 0.57
CA ALA A 12 4.66 9.44 0.29
C ALA A 12 4.28 7.96 0.31
N ARG A 13 5.11 7.11 -0.29
CA ARG A 13 4.87 5.67 -0.30
C ARG A 13 5.03 5.05 1.08
N GLN A 14 5.98 5.53 1.86
CA GLN A 14 6.13 5.07 3.25
C GLN A 14 4.88 5.40 4.07
N ASP A 15 4.39 6.64 3.95
CA ASP A 15 3.19 7.06 4.67
C ASP A 15 1.97 6.25 4.24
N ALA A 16 1.85 5.96 2.94
CA ALA A 16 0.76 5.13 2.43
C ALA A 16 0.78 3.73 3.04
N MET A 17 1.95 3.12 3.11
CA MET A 17 2.09 1.78 3.69
C MET A 17 1.82 1.79 5.19
N ILE A 18 2.24 2.84 5.89
CA ILE A 18 1.95 2.98 7.31
C ILE A 18 0.43 3.07 7.52
N ASP A 19 -0.25 3.88 6.72
CA ASP A 19 -1.70 4.03 6.78
C ASP A 19 -2.40 2.68 6.55
N ILE A 20 -2.01 1.96 5.50
CA ILE A 20 -2.59 0.66 5.18
C ILE A 20 -2.34 -0.33 6.33
N SER A 21 -1.11 -0.39 6.84
CA SER A 21 -0.78 -1.33 7.91
C SER A 21 -1.52 -1.00 9.20
N PHE A 22 -1.73 0.28 9.46
CA PHE A 22 -2.48 0.72 10.64
C PHE A 22 -3.94 0.27 10.54
N ASN A 23 -4.55 0.39 9.36
CA ASN A 23 -5.94 0.00 9.15
C ASN A 23 -6.15 -1.51 9.12
N LEU A 24 -5.24 -2.22 8.46
CA LEU A 24 -5.36 -3.68 8.30
C LEU A 24 -4.82 -4.46 9.49
N GLY A 25 -3.77 -3.97 10.11
CA GLY A 25 -2.99 -4.73 11.06
C GLY A 25 -2.05 -5.70 10.37
N GLN A 26 -1.06 -6.20 11.11
CA GLN A 26 0.00 -7.03 10.54
C GLN A 26 -0.52 -8.34 9.93
N THR A 27 -1.48 -8.96 10.59
CA THR A 27 -2.00 -10.25 10.14
C THR A 27 -2.68 -10.13 8.78
N ARG A 28 -3.53 -9.12 8.62
CA ARG A 28 -4.25 -8.92 7.36
C ARG A 28 -3.32 -8.45 6.25
N LEU A 29 -2.36 -7.59 6.59
CA LEU A 29 -1.39 -7.12 5.61
C LEU A 29 -0.57 -8.26 5.03
N ARG A 30 -0.21 -9.24 5.85
CA ARG A 30 0.52 -10.42 5.38
C ARG A 30 -0.27 -11.22 4.36
N GLY A 31 -1.60 -11.11 4.39
CA GLY A 31 -2.46 -11.77 3.41
C GLY A 31 -2.40 -11.14 2.03
N PHE A 32 -1.90 -9.92 1.93
CA PHE A 32 -1.74 -9.22 0.65
C PHE A 32 -0.41 -9.59 -0.01
N ILE A 33 -0.22 -10.88 -0.27
CA ILE A 33 1.06 -11.42 -0.76
C ILE A 33 1.48 -10.75 -2.06
N LYS A 34 0.56 -10.64 -3.03
CA LYS A 34 0.87 -10.06 -4.33
C LYS A 34 1.21 -8.57 -4.24
N ALA A 35 0.47 -7.84 -3.39
CA ALA A 35 0.72 -6.41 -3.22
C ALA A 35 2.08 -6.17 -2.56
N VAL A 36 2.39 -6.92 -1.52
CA VAL A 36 3.67 -6.80 -0.81
C VAL A 36 4.82 -7.18 -1.74
N GLU A 37 4.66 -8.25 -2.50
CA GLU A 37 5.67 -8.67 -3.47
C GLU A 37 5.89 -7.58 -4.53
N ALA A 38 4.81 -7.00 -5.04
CA ALA A 38 4.90 -5.92 -6.01
C ALA A 38 5.64 -4.71 -5.44
N MET A 39 5.38 -4.36 -4.18
CA MET A 39 6.11 -3.28 -3.50
C MET A 39 7.60 -3.57 -3.45
N SER A 40 7.98 -4.80 -3.13
CA SER A 40 9.39 -5.18 -3.03
C SER A 40 10.11 -5.12 -4.38
N ARG A 41 9.37 -5.23 -5.47
CA ARG A 41 9.91 -5.16 -6.84
C ARG A 41 9.72 -3.81 -7.49
N GLU A 42 9.25 -2.83 -6.73
CA GLU A 42 8.97 -1.47 -7.22
C GLU A 42 7.92 -1.45 -8.34
N GLN A 43 7.04 -2.44 -8.34
CA GLN A 43 5.90 -2.50 -9.27
C GLN A 43 4.70 -1.83 -8.62
N PHE A 44 4.78 -0.52 -8.47
CA PHE A 44 3.83 0.23 -7.66
C PHE A 44 2.42 0.27 -8.25
N ASP A 45 2.29 0.26 -9.58
CA ASP A 45 0.98 0.18 -10.22
C ASP A 45 0.27 -1.10 -9.85
N ILE A 46 1.00 -2.21 -9.89
CA ILE A 46 0.44 -3.52 -9.55
C ILE A 46 0.08 -3.57 -8.07
N ALA A 47 0.96 -3.05 -7.21
CA ALA A 47 0.69 -3.02 -5.77
C ALA A 47 -0.57 -2.22 -5.47
N ALA A 48 -0.72 -1.05 -6.07
CA ALA A 48 -1.90 -0.22 -5.87
C ALA A 48 -3.17 -0.94 -6.31
N ASP A 49 -3.13 -1.60 -7.47
CA ASP A 49 -4.29 -2.34 -7.97
C ASP A 49 -4.65 -3.50 -7.05
N GLU A 50 -3.66 -4.22 -6.52
CA GLU A 50 -3.92 -5.33 -5.60
C GLU A 50 -4.54 -4.86 -4.30
N PHE A 51 -4.09 -3.72 -3.76
CA PHE A 51 -4.71 -3.15 -2.56
C PHE A 51 -6.14 -2.68 -2.84
N MET A 52 -6.38 -2.08 -4.01
CA MET A 52 -7.74 -1.63 -4.36
C MET A 52 -8.70 -2.79 -4.57
N ASP A 53 -8.21 -3.94 -5.03
CA ASP A 53 -9.02 -5.14 -5.24
C ASP A 53 -9.17 -5.91 -3.94
N SER A 54 -9.79 -5.29 -2.94
CA SER A 54 -9.90 -5.88 -1.62
C SER A 54 -11.10 -5.32 -0.86
N ARG A 55 -11.49 -6.03 0.20
CA ARG A 55 -12.54 -5.56 1.09
C ARG A 55 -12.15 -4.29 1.83
N TRP A 56 -10.87 -4.15 2.13
CA TRP A 56 -10.37 -2.96 2.78
C TRP A 56 -10.72 -1.70 1.98
N SER A 57 -10.54 -1.74 0.66
CA SER A 57 -10.83 -0.58 -0.18
C SER A 57 -12.31 -0.21 -0.13
N GLN A 58 -13.18 -1.21 -0.02
CA GLN A 58 -14.62 -0.98 0.09
C GLN A 58 -15.01 -0.38 1.44
N GLN A 59 -14.32 -0.81 2.50
CA GLN A 59 -14.61 -0.34 3.85
C GLN A 59 -14.19 1.09 4.10
N VAL A 60 -13.06 1.50 3.54
CA VAL A 60 -12.51 2.83 3.79
C VAL A 60 -12.82 3.84 2.68
N GLY A 61 -13.41 3.38 1.57
CA GLY A 61 -13.93 4.25 0.52
C GLY A 61 -12.86 5.13 -0.12
N ASN A 62 -13.10 6.45 -0.15
CA ASN A 62 -12.21 7.39 -0.83
C ASN A 62 -10.79 7.39 -0.26
N ARG A 63 -10.63 7.02 1.02
CA ARG A 63 -9.29 6.96 1.61
C ARG A 63 -8.44 5.91 0.91
N ALA A 64 -9.06 4.77 0.50
CA ALA A 64 -8.34 3.75 -0.24
C ALA A 64 -7.82 4.30 -1.57
N VAL A 65 -8.63 5.11 -2.26
CA VAL A 65 -8.21 5.73 -3.52
C VAL A 65 -7.00 6.64 -3.29
N GLU A 66 -7.06 7.50 -2.29
CA GLU A 66 -5.95 8.41 -1.98
C GLU A 66 -4.67 7.65 -1.66
N VAL A 67 -4.76 6.66 -0.79
CA VAL A 67 -3.59 5.92 -0.32
C VAL A 67 -2.98 5.11 -1.46
N THR A 68 -3.80 4.44 -2.26
CA THR A 68 -3.29 3.66 -3.39
C THR A 68 -2.68 4.55 -4.46
N GLU A 69 -3.22 5.75 -4.67
CA GLU A 69 -2.61 6.71 -5.60
C GLU A 69 -1.27 7.20 -5.08
N MET A 70 -1.11 7.38 -3.77
CA MET A 70 0.19 7.71 -3.19
C MET A 70 1.21 6.61 -3.50
N ILE A 71 0.79 5.35 -3.44
CA ILE A 71 1.65 4.23 -3.79
C ILE A 71 2.00 4.28 -5.27
N ARG A 72 0.99 4.47 -6.12
CA ARG A 72 1.16 4.44 -7.58
C ARG A 72 2.06 5.55 -8.07
N THR A 73 1.83 6.78 -7.61
CA THR A 73 2.53 7.96 -8.13
C THR A 73 3.76 8.35 -7.32
N GLY A 74 3.81 7.94 -6.04
CA GLY A 74 4.87 8.38 -5.13
C GLY A 74 4.70 9.82 -4.68
N GLU A 75 3.48 10.39 -4.82
CA GLU A 75 3.19 11.76 -4.45
C GLU A 75 2.00 11.81 -3.51
N TYR A 76 2.00 12.80 -2.62
CA TYR A 76 0.86 13.03 -1.74
C TYR A 76 -0.34 13.50 -2.56
N GLN A 77 -1.51 12.98 -2.19
CA GLN A 77 -2.77 13.37 -2.80
C GLN A 77 -3.44 14.44 -1.95
N GLN A 78 -4.12 15.38 -2.62
CA GLN A 78 -4.82 16.46 -1.93
C GLN A 78 -6.32 16.34 -2.10
#